data_bb33c34ab63c3fa84239dc248ee361a5
#
_entry.id   bb33c34ab63c3fa84239dc248ee361a5
#
_cell.length_a   1.000
_cell.length_b   1.000
_cell.length_c   1.000
_cell.angle_alpha   90.00
_cell.angle_beta   90.00
_cell.angle_gamma   90.00
#
_symmetry.space_group_name_H-M   'P 1'
#
loop_
_entity.id
_entity.type
_entity.pdbx_description
1 polymer ?
#
loop_
_entity_poly.entity_id
_entity_poly.type
_entity_poly.pdbx_seq_one_letter_code
_entity_poly.pdbx_strand_id
1 'polypeptide(L)'
;MSLLKRLLQYLMGERDRTEPSRVFLQDEELIAVIKDVAKQQSRAEEDVMADFTKVGLNQFVAQSELQDRWNSLTHREQQVVALVCLGYRNYEIAQILVIAPETVKAHLQHIFDKFHLRSSKELRLVLKDWNFKDWWEHNQHD
;
A
#
# COMPACT_ATOMS: atom_id res chain seq x y z
N MET A 1 -20.66 2.75 -8.00
CA MET A 1 -19.90 2.31 -6.81
C MET A 1 -18.48 1.98 -7.25
N SER A 2 -17.44 2.51 -6.57
CA SER A 2 -16.05 2.24 -6.96
C SER A 2 -15.69 0.76 -6.73
N LEU A 3 -14.76 0.25 -7.52
CA LEU A 3 -14.26 -1.13 -7.39
C LEU A 3 -13.78 -1.41 -5.96
N LEU A 4 -13.09 -0.45 -5.36
CA LEU A 4 -12.59 -0.51 -3.98
C LEU A 4 -13.73 -0.71 -2.96
N LYS A 5 -14.86 -0.01 -3.14
CA LYS A 5 -16.00 -0.11 -2.25
C LYS A 5 -16.66 -1.49 -2.32
N ARG A 6 -16.74 -2.09 -3.51
CA ARG A 6 -17.22 -3.47 -3.70
C ARG A 6 -16.29 -4.50 -3.09
N LEU A 7 -14.96 -4.30 -3.20
CA LEU A 7 -13.95 -5.17 -2.58
C LEU A 7 -14.02 -5.09 -1.04
N LEU A 8 -14.17 -3.88 -0.49
CA LEU A 8 -14.34 -3.69 0.96
C LEU A 8 -15.60 -4.36 1.48
N GLN A 9 -16.74 -4.23 0.78
CA GLN A 9 -17.97 -4.95 1.13
C GLN A 9 -17.78 -6.47 1.14
N TYR A 10 -17.08 -7.01 0.15
CA TYR A 10 -16.75 -8.44 0.08
C TYR A 10 -15.89 -8.89 1.28
N LEU A 11 -14.85 -8.10 1.64
CA LEU A 11 -13.95 -8.39 2.76
C LEU A 11 -14.65 -8.25 4.14
N MET A 12 -15.61 -7.33 4.25
CA MET A 12 -16.38 -7.11 5.48
C MET A 12 -17.52 -8.13 5.70
N GLY A 13 -17.70 -9.07 4.76
CA GLY A 13 -18.67 -10.14 4.89
C GLY A 13 -20.13 -9.75 4.61
N GLU A 14 -20.40 -8.55 4.10
CA GLU A 14 -21.70 -8.16 3.59
C GLU A 14 -21.96 -8.82 2.22
N ARG A 15 -22.37 -10.10 2.26
CA ARG A 15 -22.72 -10.84 1.04
C ARG A 15 -24.15 -10.49 0.64
N ASP A 16 -24.27 -9.78 -0.46
CA ASP A 16 -25.51 -9.83 -1.23
C ASP A 16 -25.64 -11.23 -1.84
N ARG A 17 -26.72 -11.96 -1.51
CA ARG A 17 -26.94 -13.36 -1.90
C ARG A 17 -27.46 -13.52 -3.32
N THR A 18 -26.99 -12.70 -4.24
CA THR A 18 -27.27 -12.89 -5.67
C THR A 18 -26.23 -13.83 -6.25
N GLU A 19 -26.67 -14.83 -6.95
CA GLU A 19 -25.99 -15.96 -7.63
C GLU A 19 -24.44 -16.04 -7.53
N PRO A 20 -23.85 -17.18 -7.18
CA PRO A 20 -22.40 -17.31 -7.06
C PRO A 20 -21.75 -17.11 -8.44
N SER A 21 -21.07 -15.97 -8.60
CA SER A 21 -20.16 -15.78 -9.74
C SER A 21 -19.03 -16.81 -9.64
N ARG A 22 -19.02 -17.78 -10.55
CA ARG A 22 -17.92 -18.75 -10.64
C ARG A 22 -16.77 -18.12 -11.40
N VAL A 23 -15.64 -17.93 -10.71
CA VAL A 23 -14.39 -17.54 -11.33
C VAL A 23 -13.60 -18.80 -11.65
N PHE A 24 -13.21 -18.98 -12.91
CA PHE A 24 -12.39 -20.10 -13.36
C PHE A 24 -10.96 -19.63 -13.57
N LEU A 25 -10.01 -20.36 -12.99
CA LEU A 25 -8.60 -20.19 -13.27
C LEU A 25 -8.25 -20.93 -14.56
N GLN A 26 -7.50 -20.27 -15.45
CA GLN A 26 -7.03 -20.85 -16.72
C GLN A 26 -5.50 -20.98 -16.80
N ASP A 27 -4.79 -20.43 -15.82
CA ASP A 27 -3.32 -20.47 -15.74
C ASP A 27 -2.87 -21.84 -15.20
N GLU A 28 -2.28 -22.67 -16.07
CA GLU A 28 -1.86 -24.03 -15.74
C GLU A 28 -0.79 -24.08 -14.65
N GLU A 29 0.15 -23.12 -14.63
CA GLU A 29 1.20 -23.07 -13.61
C GLU A 29 0.59 -22.75 -12.24
N LEU A 30 -0.31 -21.80 -12.17
CA LEU A 30 -0.99 -21.42 -10.93
C LEU A 30 -1.89 -22.55 -10.43
N ILE A 31 -2.59 -23.24 -11.32
CA ILE A 31 -3.40 -24.42 -10.98
C ILE A 31 -2.52 -25.52 -10.37
N ALA A 32 -1.35 -25.80 -10.97
CA ALA A 32 -0.41 -26.80 -10.47
C ALA A 32 0.09 -26.44 -9.06
N VAL A 33 0.45 -25.18 -8.80
CA VAL A 33 0.87 -24.71 -7.47
C VAL A 33 -0.25 -24.89 -6.44
N ILE A 34 -1.49 -24.54 -6.78
CA ILE A 34 -2.64 -24.71 -5.86
C ILE A 34 -2.85 -26.17 -5.51
N LYS A 35 -2.76 -27.09 -6.50
CA LYS A 35 -2.88 -28.54 -6.29
C LYS A 35 -1.78 -29.08 -5.38
N ASP A 36 -0.55 -28.65 -5.56
CA ASP A 36 0.57 -29.07 -4.73
C ASP A 36 0.42 -28.59 -3.28
N VAL A 37 0.03 -27.35 -3.07
CA VAL A 37 -0.23 -26.81 -1.72
C VAL A 37 -1.39 -27.52 -1.05
N ALA A 38 -2.49 -27.75 -1.77
CA ALA A 38 -3.67 -28.47 -1.26
C ALA A 38 -3.30 -29.89 -0.81
N LYS A 39 -2.48 -30.60 -1.62
CA LYS A 39 -1.98 -31.93 -1.29
C LYS A 39 -1.08 -31.91 -0.06
N GLN A 40 -0.14 -30.97 0.04
CA GLN A 40 0.76 -30.83 1.19
C GLN A 40 -0.01 -30.53 2.50
N GLN A 41 -1.06 -29.74 2.42
CA GLN A 41 -1.87 -29.34 3.58
C GLN A 41 -3.06 -30.28 3.86
N SER A 42 -3.30 -31.29 3.01
CA SER A 42 -4.48 -32.17 3.08
C SER A 42 -5.81 -31.38 3.10
N ARG A 43 -5.91 -30.37 2.23
CA ARG A 43 -7.06 -29.45 2.09
C ARG A 43 -7.64 -29.51 0.68
N ALA A 44 -8.89 -29.06 0.52
CA ALA A 44 -9.48 -28.88 -0.80
C ALA A 44 -8.81 -27.74 -1.59
N GLU A 45 -8.70 -27.89 -2.90
CA GLU A 45 -8.11 -26.88 -3.81
C GLU A 45 -8.87 -25.55 -3.73
N GLU A 46 -10.20 -25.61 -3.61
CA GLU A 46 -11.06 -24.43 -3.49
C GLU A 46 -10.77 -23.63 -2.21
N ASP A 47 -10.49 -24.31 -1.09
CA ASP A 47 -10.15 -23.63 0.19
C ASP A 47 -8.78 -22.93 0.08
N VAL A 48 -7.80 -23.57 -0.53
CA VAL A 48 -6.47 -23.00 -0.75
C VAL A 48 -6.57 -21.79 -1.69
N MET A 49 -7.32 -21.90 -2.78
CA MET A 49 -7.54 -20.80 -3.72
C MET A 49 -8.27 -19.63 -3.04
N ALA A 50 -9.27 -19.91 -2.20
CA ALA A 50 -9.98 -18.88 -1.45
C ALA A 50 -9.06 -18.12 -0.50
N ASP A 51 -8.15 -18.82 0.20
CA ASP A 51 -7.18 -18.19 1.10
C ASP A 51 -6.20 -17.29 0.34
N PHE A 52 -5.63 -17.75 -0.77
CA PHE A 52 -4.73 -16.94 -1.61
C PHE A 52 -5.44 -15.73 -2.18
N THR A 53 -6.69 -15.89 -2.61
CA THR A 53 -7.51 -14.78 -3.12
C THR A 53 -7.74 -13.73 -2.02
N LYS A 54 -8.07 -14.14 -0.81
CA LYS A 54 -8.24 -13.21 0.34
C LYS A 54 -6.96 -12.44 0.65
N VAL A 55 -5.82 -13.15 0.69
CA VAL A 55 -4.52 -12.50 0.94
C VAL A 55 -4.20 -11.49 -0.14
N GLY A 56 -4.36 -11.85 -1.41
CA GLY A 56 -4.12 -10.96 -2.54
C GLY A 56 -5.05 -9.74 -2.54
N LEU A 57 -6.34 -9.91 -2.24
CA LEU A 57 -7.29 -8.82 -2.14
C LEU A 57 -6.96 -7.88 -0.98
N ASN A 58 -6.60 -8.41 0.19
CA ASN A 58 -6.20 -7.59 1.34
C ASN A 58 -4.95 -6.75 1.01
N GLN A 59 -3.97 -7.35 0.35
CA GLN A 59 -2.76 -6.65 -0.08
C GLN A 59 -3.08 -5.56 -1.11
N PHE A 60 -3.94 -5.84 -2.08
CA PHE A 60 -4.38 -4.87 -3.08
C PHE A 60 -5.10 -3.68 -2.44
N VAL A 61 -6.02 -3.93 -1.49
CA VAL A 61 -6.75 -2.87 -0.78
C VAL A 61 -5.79 -2.00 0.03
N ALA A 62 -4.87 -2.62 0.79
CA ALA A 62 -3.88 -1.88 1.58
C ALA A 62 -2.98 -1.00 0.69
N GLN A 63 -2.54 -1.51 -0.46
CA GLN A 63 -1.73 -0.77 -1.44
C GLN A 63 -2.52 0.41 -2.03
N SER A 64 -3.81 0.20 -2.35
CA SER A 64 -4.70 1.25 -2.87
C SER A 64 -4.93 2.36 -1.86
N GLU A 65 -5.13 2.04 -0.58
CA GLU A 65 -5.26 3.02 0.49
C GLU A 65 -3.98 3.86 0.67
N LEU A 66 -2.82 3.25 0.59
CA LEU A 66 -1.54 3.97 0.66
C LEU A 66 -1.38 4.93 -0.52
N GLN A 67 -1.77 4.51 -1.72
CA GLN A 67 -1.74 5.36 -2.91
C GLN A 67 -2.68 6.56 -2.76
N ASP A 68 -3.89 6.35 -2.22
CA ASP A 68 -4.85 7.43 -1.98
C ASP A 68 -4.31 8.44 -0.95
N ARG A 69 -3.68 7.96 0.13
CA ARG A 69 -3.02 8.83 1.12
C ARG A 69 -1.87 9.62 0.50
N TRP A 70 -1.03 8.98 -0.31
CA TRP A 70 0.03 9.65 -1.06
C TRP A 70 -0.51 10.74 -1.98
N ASN A 71 -1.58 10.47 -2.72
CA ASN A 71 -2.22 11.43 -3.62
C ASN A 71 -2.89 12.60 -2.87
N SER A 72 -3.21 12.43 -1.58
CA SER A 72 -3.73 13.49 -0.72
C SER A 72 -2.66 14.45 -0.19
N LEU A 73 -1.39 14.11 -0.34
CA LEU A 73 -0.27 14.95 0.06
C LEU A 73 -0.09 16.12 -0.91
N THR A 74 0.31 17.27 -0.39
CA THR A 74 0.84 18.34 -1.21
C THR A 74 2.18 17.94 -1.83
N HIS A 75 2.59 18.57 -2.92
CA HIS A 75 3.89 18.28 -3.54
C HIS A 75 5.05 18.40 -2.54
N ARG A 76 5.03 19.44 -1.68
CA ARG A 76 6.04 19.64 -0.65
C ARG A 76 6.03 18.52 0.41
N GLU A 77 4.87 18.05 0.81
CA GLU A 77 4.76 16.89 1.71
C GLU A 77 5.28 15.62 1.05
N GLN A 78 5.01 15.41 -0.23
CA GLN A 78 5.57 14.28 -1.00
C GLN A 78 7.10 14.33 -1.05
N GLN A 79 7.70 15.50 -1.25
CA GLN A 79 9.15 15.70 -1.20
C GLN A 79 9.71 15.33 0.19
N VAL A 80 9.05 15.76 1.26
CA VAL A 80 9.45 15.41 2.64
C VAL A 80 9.37 13.90 2.87
N VAL A 81 8.27 13.24 2.47
CA VAL A 81 8.13 11.77 2.58
C VAL A 81 9.24 11.04 1.84
N ALA A 82 9.50 11.43 0.58
CA ALA A 82 10.55 10.81 -0.23
C ALA A 82 11.92 10.89 0.46
N LEU A 83 12.30 12.06 0.98
CA LEU A 83 13.57 12.25 1.66
C LEU A 83 13.66 11.48 2.99
N VAL A 84 12.57 11.41 3.76
CA VAL A 84 12.48 10.56 4.96
C VAL A 84 12.68 9.09 4.63
N CYS A 85 12.03 8.60 3.57
CA CYS A 85 12.15 7.21 3.13
C CYS A 85 13.53 6.90 2.54
N LEU A 86 14.21 7.89 1.96
CA LEU A 86 15.61 7.79 1.54
C LEU A 86 16.62 7.85 2.70
N GLY A 87 16.15 8.08 3.94
CA GLY A 87 16.96 8.02 5.15
C GLY A 87 17.52 9.36 5.63
N TYR A 88 17.14 10.48 5.02
CA TYR A 88 17.58 11.80 5.46
C TYR A 88 16.96 12.20 6.79
N ARG A 89 17.74 12.92 7.62
CA ARG A 89 17.28 13.49 8.89
C ARG A 89 16.60 14.84 8.67
N ASN A 90 15.79 15.29 9.61
CA ASN A 90 15.01 16.53 9.47
C ASN A 90 15.85 17.76 9.11
N TYR A 91 17.06 17.91 9.67
CA TYR A 91 17.93 19.03 9.34
C TYR A 91 18.52 18.94 7.92
N GLU A 92 18.80 17.72 7.43
CA GLU A 92 19.26 17.48 6.06
C GLU A 92 18.14 17.78 5.05
N ILE A 93 16.92 17.35 5.37
CA ILE A 93 15.71 17.66 4.60
C ILE A 93 15.49 19.16 4.51
N ALA A 94 15.63 19.87 5.64
CA ALA A 94 15.52 21.30 5.70
C ALA A 94 16.55 22.01 4.78
N GLN A 95 17.78 21.53 4.77
CA GLN A 95 18.83 22.04 3.87
C GLN A 95 18.52 21.75 2.40
N ILE A 96 18.14 20.51 2.07
CA ILE A 96 17.81 20.08 0.69
C ILE A 96 16.65 20.90 0.13
N LEU A 97 15.60 21.09 0.92
CA LEU A 97 14.37 21.78 0.53
C LEU A 97 14.45 23.31 0.72
N VAL A 98 15.55 23.82 1.29
CA VAL A 98 15.76 25.25 1.59
C VAL A 98 14.61 25.84 2.43
N ILE A 99 14.27 25.15 3.52
CA ILE A 99 13.24 25.56 4.49
C ILE A 99 13.78 25.43 5.91
N ALA A 100 13.07 26.04 6.88
CA ALA A 100 13.44 25.89 8.28
C ALA A 100 13.19 24.46 8.80
N PRO A 101 14.03 23.95 9.75
CA PRO A 101 13.79 22.63 10.36
C PRO A 101 12.41 22.50 11.02
N GLU A 102 11.88 23.58 11.58
CA GLU A 102 10.53 23.63 12.18
C GLU A 102 9.44 23.44 11.12
N THR A 103 9.67 23.92 9.90
CA THR A 103 8.77 23.70 8.77
C THR A 103 8.75 22.23 8.36
N VAL A 104 9.91 21.54 8.38
CA VAL A 104 9.97 20.07 8.14
C VAL A 104 9.14 19.33 9.18
N LYS A 105 9.26 19.70 10.46
CA LYS A 105 8.46 19.09 11.55
C LYS A 105 6.96 19.30 11.34
N ALA A 106 6.55 20.51 10.92
CA ALA A 106 5.16 20.80 10.62
C ALA A 106 4.62 19.95 9.44
N HIS A 107 5.39 19.81 8.36
CA HIS A 107 5.04 18.90 7.26
C HIS A 107 4.93 17.45 7.74
N LEU A 108 5.87 16.97 8.54
CA LEU A 108 5.83 15.62 9.10
C LEU A 108 4.58 15.37 9.95
N GLN A 109 4.17 16.34 10.75
CA GLN A 109 2.94 16.21 11.55
C GLN A 109 1.71 16.03 10.63
N HIS A 110 1.56 16.86 9.59
CA HIS A 110 0.48 16.72 8.63
C HIS A 110 0.52 15.39 7.88
N ILE A 111 1.71 14.91 7.52
CA ILE A 111 1.91 13.61 6.87
C ILE A 111 1.48 12.48 7.80
N PHE A 112 1.90 12.52 9.07
CA PHE A 112 1.52 11.50 10.05
C PHE A 112 0.00 11.47 10.29
N ASP A 113 -0.65 12.62 10.33
CA ASP A 113 -2.10 12.73 10.46
C ASP A 113 -2.81 12.07 9.23
N LYS A 114 -2.34 12.37 8.01
CA LYS A 114 -2.90 11.81 6.77
C LYS A 114 -2.66 10.31 6.63
N PHE A 115 -1.54 9.80 7.10
CA PHE A 115 -1.20 8.37 7.06
C PHE A 115 -1.64 7.60 8.31
N HIS A 116 -2.17 8.28 9.33
CA HIS A 116 -2.49 7.70 10.64
C HIS A 116 -1.29 7.01 11.29
N LEU A 117 -0.13 7.64 11.22
CA LEU A 117 1.15 7.17 11.75
C LEU A 117 1.62 8.07 12.90
N ARG A 118 2.62 7.59 13.64
CA ARG A 118 3.17 8.29 14.81
C ARG A 118 4.62 8.70 14.67
N SER A 119 5.34 8.16 13.66
CA SER A 119 6.78 8.37 13.54
C SER A 119 7.29 8.18 12.11
N SER A 120 8.45 8.78 11.82
CA SER A 120 9.17 8.55 10.57
C SER A 120 9.60 7.09 10.39
N LYS A 121 9.80 6.34 11.47
CA LYS A 121 10.11 4.92 11.43
C LYS A 121 8.93 4.12 10.88
N GLU A 122 7.71 4.41 11.36
CA GLU A 122 6.49 3.79 10.85
C GLU A 122 6.26 4.16 9.38
N LEU A 123 6.48 5.42 9.00
CA LEU A 123 6.34 5.88 7.62
C LEU A 123 7.29 5.11 6.68
N ARG A 124 8.56 4.95 7.04
CA ARG A 124 9.52 4.15 6.27
C ARG A 124 9.12 2.69 6.16
N LEU A 125 8.56 2.11 7.22
CA LEU A 125 8.12 0.71 7.23
C LEU A 125 6.92 0.50 6.30
N VAL A 126 5.93 1.37 6.35
CA VAL A 126 4.70 1.30 5.54
C VAL A 126 4.99 1.48 4.05
N LEU A 127 5.94 2.34 3.71
CA LEU A 127 6.32 2.69 2.33
C LEU A 127 7.62 2.00 1.86
N LYS A 128 8.06 0.95 2.54
CA LYS A 128 9.36 0.28 2.28
C LYS A 128 9.51 -0.26 0.84
N ASP A 129 8.41 -0.64 0.20
CA ASP A 129 8.40 -1.23 -1.12
C ASP A 129 8.27 -0.18 -2.26
N TRP A 130 8.22 1.11 -1.90
CA TRP A 130 8.13 2.21 -2.86
C TRP A 130 9.52 2.68 -3.31
N ASN A 131 9.67 2.94 -4.61
CA ASN A 131 10.93 3.44 -5.18
C ASN A 131 11.00 4.97 -5.13
N PHE A 132 11.38 5.51 -3.96
CA PHE A 132 11.52 6.95 -3.78
C PHE A 132 12.74 7.55 -4.48
N LYS A 133 13.75 6.75 -4.80
CA LYS A 133 14.91 7.24 -5.54
C LYS A 133 14.52 7.74 -6.92
N ASP A 134 13.83 6.90 -7.70
CA ASP A 134 13.34 7.28 -9.03
C ASP A 134 12.34 8.44 -8.96
N TRP A 135 11.44 8.41 -7.97
CA TRP A 135 10.48 9.51 -7.78
C TRP A 135 11.20 10.82 -7.50
N TRP A 136 12.19 10.84 -6.60
CA TRP A 136 12.97 12.04 -6.23
C TRP A 136 13.74 12.60 -7.42
N GLU A 137 14.41 11.75 -8.20
CA GLU A 137 15.17 12.17 -9.39
C GLU A 137 14.30 12.94 -10.42
N HIS A 138 13.00 12.61 -10.51
CA HIS A 138 12.07 13.26 -11.42
C HIS A 138 11.32 14.47 -10.83
N ASN A 139 11.36 14.68 -9.51
CA ASN A 139 10.51 15.66 -8.82
C ASN A 139 11.26 16.65 -7.92
N GLN A 140 12.58 16.81 -8.09
CA GLN A 140 13.37 17.75 -7.26
C GLN A 140 13.24 19.22 -7.66
N HIS A 141 12.66 19.54 -8.80
CA HIS A 141 12.80 20.86 -9.44
C HIS A 141 11.55 21.76 -9.38
N ASP A 142 10.58 21.47 -8.53
CA ASP A 142 9.41 22.34 -8.34
C ASP A 142 9.44 23.09 -7.01
#